data_dcb6e6b20ea29af7981d25fe84bac96d
#
_entry.id   dcb6e6b20ea29af7981d25fe84bac96d
#
_cell.length_a   1.000
_cell.length_b   1.000
_cell.length_c   1.000
_cell.angle_alpha   90.00
_cell.angle_beta   90.00
_cell.angle_gamma   90.00
#
_symmetry.space_group_name_H-M   'P 1'
#
loop_
_entity.id
_entity.type
_entity.pdbx_description
1 polymer ?
#
loop_
_entity_poly.entity_id
_entity_poly.type
_entity_poly.pdbx_seq_one_letter_code
_entity_poly.pdbx_strand_id
1 'polypeptide(L)'
;MVKHWKVTTMVVCIIGMFVIYYMDVANEVETYPSFTLTTEKGSFDSVQMLHLYGDYETNASTHLFSLNGKETMYVQQMPYLERLSGFYRYAELERLKQLYPSYMRGKNNDVSTFSESDFYIVQAEVNWGKSSASTSSHVSFDLSVLHKELHKDARFHIDVPQSDQDSFLSLEDMYTVGERLYLVTNHLRESNDGSTLFELRVYTIQLDRGKLTNSDVIYTWEQENPGEEIQVTSIKRNHSIIADQRMLLLRRVNDAGIEIENDQKVIKSNEVDYEFIAYDFRTKGLETYKIPRDVKDGAQIISYEDNSDVYMIQENGDELEIIEWKLGSDEQTEPITVPINRKPNMYTTSFIKEHLYVYVSEESYGKNIGELHVFYVPTGEWIYYGEVIADRSLSNGENVIIHKIE
;
A
#
# COMPACT_ATOMS: atom_id res chain seq x y z
N MET A 1 55.49 -21.15 -6.37
CA MET A 1 54.70 -19.90 -6.21
C MET A 1 53.89 -19.50 -7.47
N VAL A 2 54.08 -20.09 -8.63
CA VAL A 2 53.46 -19.61 -9.91
C VAL A 2 52.09 -20.22 -10.21
N LYS A 3 51.61 -21.20 -9.45
CA LYS A 3 50.42 -21.99 -9.78
C LYS A 3 49.07 -21.26 -9.58
N HIS A 4 49.00 -20.19 -8.80
CA HIS A 4 47.75 -19.50 -8.44
C HIS A 4 47.69 -18.04 -8.89
N TRP A 5 48.67 -17.54 -9.65
CA TRP A 5 48.69 -16.13 -10.05
C TRP A 5 47.46 -15.69 -10.82
N LYS A 6 46.87 -16.57 -11.66
CA LYS A 6 45.64 -16.27 -12.43
C LYS A 6 44.44 -16.03 -11.51
N VAL A 7 44.32 -16.84 -10.44
CA VAL A 7 43.25 -16.68 -9.44
C VAL A 7 43.47 -15.40 -8.64
N THR A 8 44.71 -15.12 -8.25
CA THR A 8 45.02 -13.86 -7.55
C THR A 8 44.73 -12.63 -8.40
N THR A 9 45.11 -12.66 -9.68
CA THR A 9 44.80 -11.56 -10.62
C THR A 9 43.30 -11.37 -10.77
N MET A 10 42.53 -12.47 -10.93
CA MET A 10 41.07 -12.40 -11.02
C MET A 10 40.45 -11.79 -9.78
N VAL A 11 40.88 -12.18 -8.59
CA VAL A 11 40.39 -11.62 -7.32
C VAL A 11 40.73 -10.13 -7.21
N VAL A 12 41.95 -9.72 -7.58
CA VAL A 12 42.35 -8.30 -7.58
C VAL A 12 41.51 -7.49 -8.57
N CYS A 13 41.22 -8.02 -9.77
CA CYS A 13 40.34 -7.37 -10.76
C CYS A 13 38.90 -7.22 -10.22
N ILE A 14 38.37 -8.25 -9.57
CA ILE A 14 37.02 -8.20 -8.96
C ILE A 14 36.99 -7.13 -7.87
N ILE A 15 37.96 -7.10 -6.97
CA ILE A 15 38.06 -6.09 -5.91
C ILE A 15 38.18 -4.69 -6.55
N GLY A 16 39.01 -4.53 -7.58
CA GLY A 16 39.18 -3.27 -8.29
C GLY A 16 37.87 -2.78 -8.91
N MET A 17 37.11 -3.66 -9.55
CA MET A 17 35.79 -3.31 -10.09
C MET A 17 34.81 -2.88 -9.00
N PHE A 18 34.80 -3.56 -7.85
CA PHE A 18 33.97 -3.14 -6.72
C PHE A 18 34.36 -1.77 -6.19
N VAL A 19 35.65 -1.50 -6.04
CA VAL A 19 36.14 -0.20 -5.56
C VAL A 19 35.74 0.92 -6.53
N ILE A 20 35.92 0.73 -7.85
CA ILE A 20 35.51 1.71 -8.86
C ILE A 20 34.01 1.93 -8.79
N TYR A 21 33.21 0.86 -8.75
CA TYR A 21 31.74 0.94 -8.65
C TYR A 21 31.31 1.73 -7.41
N TYR A 22 31.87 1.42 -6.23
CA TYR A 22 31.50 2.12 -5.01
C TYR A 22 31.95 3.58 -4.99
N MET A 23 33.09 3.91 -5.62
CA MET A 23 33.53 5.30 -5.76
C MET A 23 32.61 6.09 -6.70
N ASP A 24 32.18 5.49 -7.79
CA ASP A 24 31.27 6.12 -8.75
C ASP A 24 29.91 6.40 -8.11
N VAL A 25 29.32 5.40 -7.45
CA VAL A 25 28.06 5.55 -6.68
C VAL A 25 28.19 6.62 -5.58
N ALA A 26 29.30 6.66 -4.86
CA ALA A 26 29.49 7.66 -3.80
C ALA A 26 29.54 9.08 -4.37
N ASN A 27 30.26 9.28 -5.47
CA ASN A 27 30.34 10.58 -6.15
C ASN A 27 28.99 11.03 -6.72
N GLU A 28 28.20 10.09 -7.26
CA GLU A 28 26.86 10.40 -7.78
C GLU A 28 25.94 10.89 -6.66
N VAL A 29 25.93 10.17 -5.52
CA VAL A 29 25.07 10.52 -4.37
C VAL A 29 25.41 11.86 -3.73
N GLU A 30 26.69 12.29 -3.74
CA GLU A 30 27.09 13.61 -3.25
C GLU A 30 26.41 14.76 -4.00
N THR A 31 25.85 14.52 -5.19
CA THR A 31 25.14 15.52 -5.99
C THR A 31 23.65 15.62 -5.65
N TYR A 32 23.09 14.64 -4.93
CA TYR A 32 21.66 14.64 -4.61
C TYR A 32 21.35 15.62 -3.48
N PRO A 33 20.14 16.24 -3.49
CA PRO A 33 19.73 17.12 -2.41
C PRO A 33 19.54 16.34 -1.10
N SER A 34 19.88 16.96 0.01
CA SER A 34 19.56 16.45 1.33
C SER A 34 18.31 17.16 1.84
N PHE A 35 17.40 16.40 2.45
CA PHE A 35 16.13 16.92 2.96
C PHE A 35 16.15 16.93 4.48
N THR A 36 15.48 17.91 5.07
CA THR A 36 15.30 18.01 6.51
C THR A 36 13.89 18.44 6.84
N LEU A 37 13.31 17.85 7.89
CA LEU A 37 12.03 18.28 8.45
C LEU A 37 12.28 19.38 9.49
N THR A 38 11.74 20.58 9.24
CA THR A 38 11.75 21.70 10.17
C THR A 38 10.46 21.72 10.98
N THR A 39 10.49 22.31 12.18
CA THR A 39 9.31 22.43 13.04
C THR A 39 8.88 23.89 13.09
N GLU A 40 7.66 24.17 12.65
CA GLU A 40 7.03 25.48 12.72
C GLU A 40 6.07 25.57 13.90
N LYS A 41 5.39 24.46 14.24
CA LYS A 41 4.45 24.38 15.35
C LYS A 41 4.51 22.99 16.01
N GLY A 42 4.37 22.94 17.33
CA GLY A 42 4.39 21.69 18.10
C GLY A 42 5.79 21.26 18.51
N SER A 43 5.94 19.98 18.88
CA SER A 43 7.22 19.41 19.30
C SER A 43 7.76 18.44 18.23
N PHE A 44 9.05 18.55 17.93
CA PHE A 44 9.73 17.59 17.05
C PHE A 44 9.66 16.14 17.57
N ASP A 45 9.49 15.97 18.89
CA ASP A 45 9.35 14.64 19.51
C ASP A 45 8.17 13.85 18.93
N SER A 46 7.11 14.55 18.47
CA SER A 46 5.94 13.92 17.84
C SER A 46 6.24 13.26 16.49
N VAL A 47 7.33 13.64 15.84
CA VAL A 47 7.74 13.18 14.50
C VAL A 47 9.15 12.61 14.46
N GLN A 48 9.83 12.51 15.60
CA GLN A 48 11.21 12.06 15.68
C GLN A 48 11.43 10.66 15.12
N MET A 49 10.44 9.77 15.29
CA MET A 49 10.51 8.38 14.82
C MET A 49 9.87 8.18 13.44
N LEU A 50 9.40 9.26 12.84
CA LEU A 50 8.71 9.20 11.56
C LEU A 50 9.70 9.01 10.42
N HIS A 51 9.36 8.11 9.50
CA HIS A 51 10.04 7.92 8.24
C HIS A 51 9.15 8.35 7.08
N LEU A 52 9.62 9.32 6.31
CA LEU A 52 9.02 9.71 5.04
C LEU A 52 9.79 9.03 3.92
N TYR A 53 9.11 8.27 3.07
CA TYR A 53 9.72 7.63 1.91
C TYR A 53 9.27 8.33 0.65
N GLY A 54 10.22 8.62 -0.22
CA GLY A 54 9.93 9.36 -1.44
C GLY A 54 10.89 9.08 -2.57
N ASP A 55 10.56 9.67 -3.70
CA ASP A 55 11.32 9.67 -4.93
C ASP A 55 11.88 11.07 -5.17
N TYR A 56 13.17 11.15 -5.46
CA TYR A 56 13.80 12.29 -6.08
C TYR A 56 13.96 12.01 -7.57
N GLU A 57 13.25 12.74 -8.38
CA GLU A 57 13.21 12.58 -9.82
C GLU A 57 14.06 13.66 -10.50
N THR A 58 14.77 13.25 -11.52
CA THR A 58 15.47 14.11 -12.46
C THR A 58 15.01 13.80 -13.88
N ASN A 59 15.39 14.62 -14.86
CA ASN A 59 15.09 14.31 -16.27
C ASN A 59 15.67 12.95 -16.75
N ALA A 60 16.64 12.38 -16.04
CA ALA A 60 17.38 11.20 -16.44
C ALA A 60 17.05 9.96 -15.59
N SER A 61 16.62 10.14 -14.34
CA SER A 61 16.52 9.03 -13.38
C SER A 61 15.63 9.36 -12.18
N THR A 62 15.14 8.32 -11.52
CA THR A 62 14.39 8.38 -10.26
C THR A 62 15.23 7.73 -9.16
N HIS A 63 15.36 8.39 -8.03
CA HIS A 63 16.15 7.95 -6.88
C HIS A 63 15.30 7.89 -5.63
N LEU A 64 15.15 6.69 -5.10
CA LEU A 64 14.41 6.44 -3.87
C LEU A 64 15.21 6.95 -2.66
N PHE A 65 14.52 7.64 -1.76
CA PHE A 65 15.10 8.11 -0.49
C PHE A 65 14.15 7.93 0.68
N SER A 66 14.71 7.87 1.88
CA SER A 66 13.98 8.00 3.14
C SER A 66 14.49 9.22 3.91
N LEU A 67 13.57 9.94 4.53
CA LEU A 67 13.85 11.01 5.46
C LEU A 67 13.41 10.59 6.86
N ASN A 68 14.35 10.50 7.78
CA ASN A 68 14.09 10.28 9.19
C ASN A 68 14.47 11.56 9.95
N GLY A 69 13.47 12.38 10.25
CA GLY A 69 13.68 13.65 10.93
C GLY A 69 14.61 14.60 10.18
N LYS A 70 15.92 14.50 10.44
CA LYS A 70 16.94 15.37 9.85
C LYS A 70 17.90 14.67 8.90
N GLU A 71 17.78 13.38 8.72
CA GLU A 71 18.71 12.59 7.93
C GLU A 71 18.01 12.02 6.69
N THR A 72 18.53 12.39 5.53
CA THR A 72 18.13 11.80 4.25
C THR A 72 19.04 10.65 3.91
N MET A 73 18.48 9.52 3.57
CA MET A 73 19.21 8.33 3.12
C MET A 73 18.70 7.89 1.75
N TYR A 74 19.53 7.91 0.75
CA TYR A 74 19.23 7.35 -0.56
C TYR A 74 19.51 5.86 -0.64
N VAL A 75 18.75 5.13 -1.45
CA VAL A 75 18.94 3.67 -1.65
C VAL A 75 20.38 3.35 -2.07
N GLN A 76 20.99 4.21 -2.88
CA GLN A 76 22.37 4.06 -3.34
C GLN A 76 23.39 4.09 -2.21
N GLN A 77 23.08 4.78 -1.10
CA GLN A 77 23.94 4.87 0.10
C GLN A 77 23.85 3.64 0.98
N MET A 78 22.77 2.83 0.81
CA MET A 78 22.58 1.63 1.63
C MET A 78 23.61 0.57 1.28
N PRO A 79 24.12 -0.18 2.29
CA PRO A 79 24.94 -1.37 2.04
C PRO A 79 24.24 -2.34 1.07
N TYR A 80 25.02 -2.99 0.20
CA TYR A 80 24.46 -3.88 -0.83
C TYR A 80 23.54 -4.96 -0.27
N LEU A 81 23.88 -5.56 0.87
CA LEU A 81 23.06 -6.59 1.51
C LEU A 81 21.73 -6.03 2.05
N GLU A 82 21.72 -4.77 2.49
CA GLU A 82 20.49 -4.11 2.93
C GLU A 82 19.59 -3.79 1.75
N ARG A 83 20.13 -3.36 0.62
CA ARG A 83 19.36 -3.14 -0.62
C ARG A 83 18.66 -4.41 -1.11
N LEU A 84 19.27 -5.58 -0.94
CA LEU A 84 18.64 -6.85 -1.28
C LEU A 84 17.42 -7.20 -0.41
N SER A 85 17.33 -6.64 0.79
CA SER A 85 16.17 -6.83 1.68
C SER A 85 14.99 -5.88 1.37
N GLY A 86 15.15 -4.99 0.41
CA GLY A 86 14.17 -3.98 0.02
C GLY A 86 14.39 -2.62 0.71
N PHE A 87 13.96 -1.57 0.04
CA PHE A 87 14.13 -0.21 0.55
C PHE A 87 13.08 0.17 1.60
N TYR A 88 11.83 -0.19 1.34
CA TYR A 88 10.75 0.07 2.28
C TYR A 88 10.90 -0.84 3.49
N ARG A 89 11.14 -0.25 4.64
CA ARG A 89 11.18 -0.96 5.92
C ARG A 89 9.82 -0.82 6.56
N TYR A 90 8.98 -1.81 6.37
CA TYR A 90 7.73 -1.90 7.11
C TYR A 90 8.05 -2.26 8.56
N ALA A 91 7.69 -1.40 9.50
CA ALA A 91 7.96 -1.59 10.93
C ALA A 91 7.47 -2.97 11.42
N GLU A 92 6.32 -3.40 10.92
CA GLU A 92 5.74 -4.71 11.22
C GLU A 92 6.61 -5.87 10.72
N LEU A 93 7.13 -5.80 9.50
CA LEU A 93 8.01 -6.84 8.96
C LEU A 93 9.37 -6.86 9.67
N GLU A 94 9.92 -5.70 10.02
CA GLU A 94 11.17 -5.62 10.80
C GLU A 94 10.98 -6.21 12.20
N ARG A 95 9.84 -5.95 12.84
CA ARG A 95 9.45 -6.59 14.09
C ARG A 95 9.38 -8.12 13.94
N LEU A 96 8.74 -8.63 12.89
CA LEU A 96 8.69 -10.07 12.62
C LEU A 96 10.07 -10.67 12.36
N LYS A 97 10.94 -9.98 11.62
CA LYS A 97 12.33 -10.43 11.37
C LYS A 97 13.14 -10.53 12.67
N GLN A 98 12.93 -9.60 13.60
CA GLN A 98 13.58 -9.63 14.91
C GLN A 98 13.06 -10.75 15.80
N LEU A 99 11.73 -10.93 15.86
CA LEU A 99 11.09 -11.91 16.73
C LEU A 99 11.18 -13.35 16.17
N TYR A 100 11.12 -13.51 14.84
CA TYR A 100 11.03 -14.81 14.16
C TYR A 100 12.01 -14.93 12.99
N PRO A 101 13.34 -14.74 13.22
CA PRO A 101 14.34 -14.65 12.15
C PRO A 101 14.43 -15.92 11.29
N SER A 102 14.21 -17.09 11.86
CA SER A 102 14.22 -18.36 11.13
C SER A 102 13.04 -18.48 10.16
N TYR A 103 11.86 -18.06 10.59
CA TYR A 103 10.65 -18.06 9.77
C TYR A 103 10.71 -17.02 8.65
N MET A 104 11.22 -15.83 8.94
CA MET A 104 11.28 -14.72 7.98
C MET A 104 12.39 -14.87 6.94
N ARG A 105 13.31 -15.83 7.12
CA ARG A 105 14.43 -16.02 6.19
C ARG A 105 13.94 -16.41 4.80
N GLY A 106 14.29 -15.59 3.79
CA GLY A 106 13.97 -15.82 2.38
C GLY A 106 12.52 -15.50 2.00
N LYS A 107 11.78 -14.82 2.88
CA LYS A 107 10.45 -14.28 2.56
C LYS A 107 10.58 -12.92 1.88
N ASN A 108 9.56 -12.56 1.08
CA ASN A 108 9.48 -11.24 0.48
C ASN A 108 9.25 -10.14 1.54
N ASN A 109 9.39 -8.88 1.12
CA ASN A 109 9.16 -7.71 1.97
C ASN A 109 7.82 -7.03 1.67
N ASP A 110 6.89 -7.74 1.07
CA ASP A 110 5.56 -7.21 0.80
C ASP A 110 4.65 -7.48 2.01
N VAL A 111 4.33 -6.43 2.76
CA VAL A 111 3.47 -6.50 3.95
C VAL A 111 2.07 -7.01 3.62
N SER A 112 1.58 -6.78 2.40
CA SER A 112 0.24 -7.21 1.97
C SER A 112 0.09 -8.72 1.89
N THR A 113 1.21 -9.45 1.82
CA THR A 113 1.22 -10.92 1.79
C THR A 113 1.26 -11.55 3.18
N PHE A 114 1.26 -10.75 4.26
CA PHE A 114 1.33 -11.23 5.64
C PHE A 114 0.05 -10.93 6.41
N SER A 115 -0.29 -11.86 7.31
CA SER A 115 -1.31 -11.66 8.34
C SER A 115 -0.86 -12.28 9.65
N GLU A 116 -1.15 -11.61 10.76
CA GLU A 116 -0.79 -12.03 12.10
C GLU A 116 -2.01 -12.06 13.02
N SER A 117 -2.10 -13.11 13.82
CA SER A 117 -3.01 -13.20 14.97
C SER A 117 -2.21 -13.50 16.23
N ASP A 118 -2.91 -13.68 17.36
CA ASP A 118 -2.25 -14.05 18.62
C ASP A 118 -1.45 -15.35 18.50
N PHE A 119 -1.92 -16.31 17.69
CA PHE A 119 -1.33 -17.65 17.60
C PHE A 119 -0.52 -17.90 16.34
N TYR A 120 -0.79 -17.17 15.25
CA TYR A 120 -0.21 -17.47 13.94
C TYR A 120 0.35 -16.25 13.25
N ILE A 121 1.40 -16.49 12.46
CA ILE A 121 1.86 -15.61 11.41
C ILE A 121 1.74 -16.38 10.11
N VAL A 122 1.09 -15.79 9.11
CA VAL A 122 0.86 -16.40 7.81
C VAL A 122 1.41 -15.50 6.73
N GLN A 123 2.12 -16.10 5.77
CA GLN A 123 2.39 -15.49 4.47
C GLN A 123 1.63 -16.28 3.42
N ALA A 124 0.93 -15.57 2.52
CA ALA A 124 0.22 -16.17 1.40
C ALA A 124 0.65 -15.53 0.08
N GLU A 125 0.81 -16.36 -0.94
CA GLU A 125 1.12 -15.93 -2.30
C GLU A 125 0.21 -16.66 -3.28
N VAL A 126 -0.21 -15.96 -4.34
CA VAL A 126 -0.96 -16.56 -5.46
C VAL A 126 0.04 -17.09 -6.45
N ASN A 127 -0.06 -18.37 -6.76
CA ASN A 127 0.79 -19.03 -7.74
C ASN A 127 -0.03 -19.38 -8.99
N TRP A 128 0.34 -18.75 -10.11
CA TRP A 128 -0.19 -19.06 -11.42
C TRP A 128 0.62 -20.20 -12.03
N GLY A 129 0.02 -21.40 -12.10
CA GLY A 129 0.67 -22.55 -12.70
C GLY A 129 1.05 -22.26 -14.16
N LYS A 130 2.27 -22.65 -14.55
CA LYS A 130 2.71 -22.54 -15.93
C LYS A 130 1.95 -23.56 -16.77
N SER A 131 0.91 -23.12 -17.46
CA SER A 131 0.29 -23.94 -18.52
C SER A 131 1.21 -23.96 -19.74
N SER A 132 1.78 -25.11 -20.06
CA SER A 132 2.66 -25.27 -21.21
C SER A 132 1.93 -25.50 -22.54
N ALA A 133 0.61 -25.67 -22.55
CA ALA A 133 -0.11 -25.98 -23.80
C ALA A 133 -1.66 -25.91 -23.74
N SER A 134 -2.30 -25.49 -22.65
CA SER A 134 -3.77 -25.43 -22.60
C SER A 134 -4.27 -24.11 -22.04
N THR A 135 -5.43 -23.70 -22.52
CA THR A 135 -6.11 -22.43 -22.21
C THR A 135 -6.63 -22.31 -20.78
N SER A 136 -6.36 -23.27 -19.89
CA SER A 136 -6.76 -23.21 -18.47
C SER A 136 -5.55 -22.94 -17.60
N SER A 137 -5.51 -21.78 -16.95
CA SER A 137 -4.56 -21.47 -15.90
C SER A 137 -4.99 -22.14 -14.61
N HIS A 138 -4.14 -22.98 -14.05
CA HIS A 138 -4.36 -23.56 -12.72
C HIS A 138 -3.79 -22.58 -11.69
N VAL A 139 -4.61 -22.12 -10.75
CA VAL A 139 -4.20 -21.19 -9.70
C VAL A 139 -4.20 -21.90 -8.35
N SER A 140 -3.20 -21.59 -7.55
CA SER A 140 -3.08 -22.12 -6.19
C SER A 140 -2.63 -21.04 -5.21
N PHE A 141 -2.88 -21.26 -3.93
CA PHE A 141 -2.31 -20.48 -2.84
C PHE A 141 -1.14 -21.24 -2.23
N ASP A 142 0.03 -20.58 -2.19
CA ASP A 142 1.19 -21.06 -1.46
C ASP A 142 1.23 -20.37 -0.09
N LEU A 143 1.02 -21.14 0.98
CA LEU A 143 0.97 -20.64 2.34
C LEU A 143 2.22 -21.05 3.12
N SER A 144 2.77 -20.12 3.87
CA SER A 144 3.77 -20.38 4.90
C SER A 144 3.19 -19.93 6.23
N VAL A 145 3.05 -20.85 7.17
CA VAL A 145 2.35 -20.65 8.46
C VAL A 145 3.34 -20.88 9.59
N LEU A 146 3.44 -19.97 10.54
CA LEU A 146 4.16 -20.13 11.80
C LEU A 146 3.17 -20.14 12.97
N HIS A 147 3.18 -21.19 13.76
CA HIS A 147 2.52 -21.20 15.07
C HIS A 147 3.46 -20.57 16.11
N LYS A 148 3.10 -19.42 16.65
CA LYS A 148 3.97 -18.58 17.50
C LYS A 148 4.43 -19.29 18.78
N GLU A 149 3.50 -19.90 19.52
CA GLU A 149 3.82 -20.57 20.79
C GLU A 149 4.65 -21.84 20.60
N LEU A 150 4.36 -22.62 19.55
CA LEU A 150 5.05 -23.86 19.28
C LEU A 150 6.37 -23.67 18.53
N HIS A 151 6.63 -22.46 18.03
CA HIS A 151 7.75 -22.14 17.12
C HIS A 151 7.87 -23.13 15.95
N LYS A 152 6.71 -23.59 15.45
CA LYS A 152 6.65 -24.59 14.38
C LYS A 152 6.12 -23.96 13.12
N ASP A 153 6.85 -24.10 12.04
CA ASP A 153 6.43 -23.66 10.71
C ASP A 153 5.91 -24.83 9.86
N ALA A 154 4.99 -24.52 8.98
CA ALA A 154 4.43 -25.43 7.98
C ALA A 154 4.26 -24.69 6.65
N ARG A 155 4.26 -25.45 5.55
CA ARG A 155 3.96 -24.93 4.22
C ARG A 155 2.83 -25.73 3.61
N PHE A 156 1.90 -25.05 2.99
CA PHE A 156 0.74 -25.66 2.34
C PHE A 156 0.61 -25.12 0.93
N HIS A 157 0.22 -26.01 0.03
CA HIS A 157 -0.15 -25.69 -1.34
C HIS A 157 -1.62 -26.05 -1.49
N ILE A 158 -2.46 -25.09 -1.87
CA ILE A 158 -3.91 -25.20 -1.88
C ILE A 158 -4.41 -24.80 -3.26
N ASP A 159 -4.97 -25.76 -3.99
CA ASP A 159 -5.58 -25.49 -5.28
C ASP A 159 -6.83 -24.64 -5.14
N VAL A 160 -6.96 -23.62 -5.98
CA VAL A 160 -8.12 -22.74 -6.03
C VAL A 160 -9.23 -23.44 -6.83
N PRO A 161 -10.39 -23.71 -6.23
CA PRO A 161 -11.50 -24.35 -6.93
C PRO A 161 -11.99 -23.49 -8.11
N GLN A 162 -12.24 -24.11 -9.26
CA GLN A 162 -12.78 -23.47 -10.47
C GLN A 162 -11.91 -22.32 -11.04
N SER A 163 -10.63 -22.29 -10.72
CA SER A 163 -9.71 -21.26 -11.24
C SER A 163 -9.49 -21.36 -12.76
N ASP A 164 -9.87 -22.47 -13.38
CA ASP A 164 -9.84 -22.65 -14.84
C ASP A 164 -10.85 -21.79 -15.60
N GLN A 165 -11.81 -21.20 -14.90
CA GLN A 165 -12.81 -20.28 -15.45
C GLN A 165 -12.40 -18.81 -15.27
N ASP A 166 -11.36 -18.53 -14.51
CA ASP A 166 -10.91 -17.18 -14.22
C ASP A 166 -9.88 -16.73 -15.26
N SER A 167 -10.09 -15.58 -15.86
CA SER A 167 -9.08 -14.91 -16.71
C SER A 167 -8.02 -14.20 -15.86
N PHE A 168 -8.41 -13.77 -14.65
CA PHE A 168 -7.54 -13.15 -13.67
C PHE A 168 -8.01 -13.44 -12.24
N LEU A 169 -7.06 -13.59 -11.32
CA LEU A 169 -7.28 -13.68 -9.89
C LEU A 169 -6.20 -12.89 -9.15
N SER A 170 -6.59 -12.00 -8.27
CA SER A 170 -5.68 -11.29 -7.36
C SER A 170 -6.03 -11.56 -5.90
N LEU A 171 -5.02 -11.56 -5.04
CA LEU A 171 -5.19 -11.52 -3.60
C LEU A 171 -5.32 -10.05 -3.19
N GLU A 172 -6.51 -9.68 -2.73
CA GLU A 172 -6.80 -8.31 -2.30
C GLU A 172 -6.40 -8.11 -0.84
N ASP A 173 -6.70 -9.10 -0.01
CA ASP A 173 -6.38 -9.02 1.40
C ASP A 173 -6.38 -10.38 2.09
N MET A 174 -5.84 -10.40 3.33
CA MET A 174 -5.83 -11.61 4.14
C MET A 174 -5.98 -11.31 5.62
N TYR A 175 -6.76 -12.16 6.30
CA TYR A 175 -7.08 -12.02 7.71
C TYR A 175 -6.93 -13.34 8.45
N THR A 176 -6.19 -13.32 9.56
CA THR A 176 -6.02 -14.49 10.41
C THR A 176 -6.80 -14.31 11.69
N VAL A 177 -7.92 -15.02 11.85
CA VAL A 177 -8.79 -14.94 13.03
C VAL A 177 -8.81 -16.29 13.74
N GLY A 178 -8.22 -16.35 14.93
CA GLY A 178 -8.02 -17.59 15.65
C GLY A 178 -7.15 -18.59 14.86
N GLU A 179 -7.69 -19.74 14.55
CA GLU A 179 -7.03 -20.82 13.79
C GLU A 179 -7.39 -20.81 12.30
N ARG A 180 -8.04 -19.77 11.82
CA ARG A 180 -8.51 -19.66 10.44
C ARG A 180 -7.86 -18.52 9.72
N LEU A 181 -7.50 -18.78 8.46
CA LEU A 181 -7.09 -17.77 7.50
C LEU A 181 -8.24 -17.51 6.54
N TYR A 182 -8.53 -16.26 6.31
CA TYR A 182 -9.47 -15.77 5.30
C TYR A 182 -8.66 -15.05 4.22
N LEU A 183 -8.69 -15.60 3.00
CA LEU A 183 -8.10 -14.95 1.83
C LEU A 183 -9.22 -14.29 1.03
N VAL A 184 -9.10 -12.99 0.85
CA VAL A 184 -10.03 -12.20 0.03
C VAL A 184 -9.43 -12.06 -1.34
N THR A 185 -10.15 -12.50 -2.35
CA THR A 185 -9.65 -12.51 -3.72
C THR A 185 -10.63 -11.88 -4.67
N ASN A 186 -10.11 -11.20 -5.66
CA ASN A 186 -10.87 -10.67 -6.78
C ASN A 186 -10.71 -11.60 -7.97
N HIS A 187 -11.81 -12.04 -8.54
CA HIS A 187 -11.88 -12.91 -9.70
C HIS A 187 -12.49 -12.18 -10.87
N LEU A 188 -11.84 -12.28 -12.00
CA LEU A 188 -12.35 -11.77 -13.28
C LEU A 188 -12.65 -12.95 -14.19
N ARG A 189 -13.86 -13.01 -14.71
CA ARG A 189 -14.30 -14.01 -15.68
C ARG A 189 -14.85 -13.33 -16.92
N GLU A 190 -14.41 -13.81 -18.07
CA GLU A 190 -15.00 -13.38 -19.33
C GLU A 190 -16.12 -14.36 -19.72
N SER A 191 -17.31 -13.81 -19.92
CA SER A 191 -18.44 -14.57 -20.44
C SER A 191 -18.33 -14.75 -21.95
N ASN A 192 -18.99 -15.78 -22.49
CA ASN A 192 -19.00 -16.06 -23.92
C ASN A 192 -19.72 -14.97 -24.76
N ASP A 193 -20.51 -14.13 -24.15
CA ASP A 193 -21.17 -12.97 -24.79
C ASP A 193 -20.32 -11.69 -24.77
N GLY A 194 -19.14 -11.75 -24.19
CA GLY A 194 -18.19 -10.63 -24.05
C GLY A 194 -18.44 -9.74 -22.84
N SER A 195 -19.37 -10.09 -21.94
CA SER A 195 -19.49 -9.45 -20.64
C SER A 195 -18.37 -9.88 -19.70
N THR A 196 -17.99 -9.01 -18.78
CA THR A 196 -16.99 -9.29 -17.76
C THR A 196 -17.67 -9.41 -16.40
N LEU A 197 -17.55 -10.59 -15.80
CA LEU A 197 -18.04 -10.87 -14.47
C LEU A 197 -16.91 -10.73 -13.46
N PHE A 198 -17.14 -9.90 -12.46
CA PHE A 198 -16.26 -9.77 -11.31
C PHE A 198 -16.86 -10.43 -10.10
N GLU A 199 -16.07 -11.19 -9.37
CA GLU A 199 -16.49 -11.83 -8.13
C GLU A 199 -15.45 -11.58 -7.03
N LEU A 200 -15.91 -11.05 -5.91
CA LEU A 200 -15.13 -11.01 -4.69
C LEU A 200 -15.41 -12.26 -3.87
N ARG A 201 -14.38 -13.04 -3.58
CA ARG A 201 -14.49 -14.32 -2.86
C ARG A 201 -13.68 -14.31 -1.59
N VAL A 202 -14.18 -15.01 -0.58
CA VAL A 202 -13.46 -15.29 0.65
C VAL A 202 -13.22 -16.79 0.76
N TYR A 203 -11.95 -17.18 0.73
CA TYR A 203 -11.51 -18.54 0.99
C TYR A 203 -11.18 -18.71 2.46
N THR A 204 -11.80 -19.69 3.12
CA THR A 204 -11.53 -20.00 4.52
C THR A 204 -10.64 -21.24 4.62
N ILE A 205 -9.48 -21.08 5.24
CA ILE A 205 -8.47 -22.13 5.37
C ILE A 205 -8.22 -22.40 6.85
N GLN A 206 -8.27 -23.67 7.24
CA GLN A 206 -7.89 -24.13 8.57
C GLN A 206 -6.37 -24.26 8.66
N LEU A 207 -5.73 -23.47 9.54
CA LEU A 207 -4.27 -23.31 9.56
C LEU A 207 -3.50 -24.52 10.10
N ASP A 208 -4.09 -25.27 11.04
CA ASP A 208 -3.45 -26.47 11.61
C ASP A 208 -3.26 -27.61 10.59
N ARG A 209 -4.07 -27.63 9.54
CA ARG A 209 -4.11 -28.70 8.52
C ARG A 209 -3.83 -28.21 7.12
N GLY A 210 -3.75 -26.90 6.89
CA GLY A 210 -3.64 -26.30 5.57
C GLY A 210 -4.80 -26.70 4.64
N LYS A 211 -6.01 -26.81 5.18
CA LYS A 211 -7.17 -27.31 4.43
C LYS A 211 -8.14 -26.18 4.11
N LEU A 212 -8.46 -26.03 2.84
CA LEU A 212 -9.58 -25.19 2.40
C LEU A 212 -10.90 -25.80 2.94
N THR A 213 -11.63 -25.02 3.71
CA THR A 213 -12.88 -25.44 4.35
C THR A 213 -14.11 -24.80 3.73
N ASN A 214 -13.93 -23.62 3.12
CA ASN A 214 -15.02 -22.90 2.49
C ASN A 214 -14.52 -21.94 1.40
N SER A 215 -15.41 -21.62 0.46
CA SER A 215 -15.22 -20.61 -0.59
C SER A 215 -16.56 -19.91 -0.81
N ASP A 216 -16.69 -18.71 -0.27
CA ASP A 216 -17.92 -17.91 -0.34
C ASP A 216 -17.72 -16.77 -1.35
N VAL A 217 -18.66 -16.61 -2.28
CA VAL A 217 -18.78 -15.36 -3.07
C VAL A 217 -19.51 -14.35 -2.20
N ILE A 218 -18.83 -13.26 -1.87
CA ILE A 218 -19.40 -12.22 -1.00
C ILE A 218 -19.96 -11.05 -1.79
N TYR A 219 -19.45 -10.83 -3.00
CA TYR A 219 -19.92 -9.78 -3.88
C TYR A 219 -19.73 -10.21 -5.33
N THR A 220 -20.71 -9.89 -6.19
CA THR A 220 -20.66 -10.16 -7.62
C THR A 220 -21.22 -8.96 -8.36
N TRP A 221 -20.55 -8.60 -9.46
CA TRP A 221 -21.14 -7.65 -10.37
C TRP A 221 -20.72 -7.93 -11.81
N GLU A 222 -21.57 -7.57 -12.72
CA GLU A 222 -21.37 -7.71 -14.15
C GLU A 222 -21.20 -6.32 -14.75
N GLN A 223 -20.20 -6.14 -15.59
CA GLN A 223 -19.99 -4.90 -16.31
C GLN A 223 -21.00 -4.85 -17.45
N GLU A 224 -22.05 -4.05 -17.27
CA GLU A 224 -23.14 -3.94 -18.26
C GLU A 224 -22.77 -3.02 -19.42
N ASN A 225 -21.94 -2.01 -19.17
CA ASN A 225 -21.58 -1.00 -20.16
C ASN A 225 -20.07 -1.01 -20.47
N PRO A 226 -19.65 -0.95 -21.76
CA PRO A 226 -18.25 -0.93 -22.14
C PRO A 226 -17.42 0.26 -21.61
N GLY A 227 -18.07 1.27 -21.03
CA GLY A 227 -17.44 2.45 -20.44
C GLY A 227 -17.46 2.46 -18.91
N GLU A 228 -18.15 1.51 -18.28
CA GLU A 228 -18.22 1.40 -16.83
C GLU A 228 -16.94 0.76 -16.30
N GLU A 229 -16.25 1.46 -15.41
CA GLU A 229 -15.10 0.94 -14.71
C GLU A 229 -15.46 0.78 -13.24
N ILE A 230 -15.36 -0.44 -12.73
CA ILE A 230 -15.62 -0.73 -11.33
C ILE A 230 -14.35 -1.20 -10.68
N GLN A 231 -13.98 -0.56 -9.59
CA GLN A 231 -12.84 -0.92 -8.76
C GLN A 231 -13.33 -1.29 -7.37
N VAL A 232 -12.83 -2.39 -6.84
CA VAL A 232 -13.04 -2.78 -5.44
C VAL A 232 -11.68 -2.88 -4.79
N THR A 233 -11.46 -2.08 -3.76
CA THR A 233 -10.18 -2.00 -3.05
C THR A 233 -10.40 -2.24 -1.57
N SER A 234 -9.56 -3.07 -0.95
CA SER A 234 -9.56 -3.21 0.49
C SER A 234 -9.06 -1.92 1.15
N ILE A 235 -9.86 -1.39 2.07
CA ILE A 235 -9.42 -0.28 2.90
C ILE A 235 -8.66 -0.85 4.08
N LYS A 236 -7.34 -0.89 3.94
CA LYS A 236 -6.47 -1.41 4.98
C LYS A 236 -6.20 -0.36 6.04
N ARG A 237 -6.14 -0.83 7.26
CA ARG A 237 -5.49 -0.15 8.36
C ARG A 237 -3.99 -0.09 8.06
N ASN A 238 -3.54 1.01 7.61
CA ASN A 238 -2.18 1.46 7.36
C ASN A 238 -1.06 0.40 7.54
N HIS A 239 -0.93 -0.51 6.57
CA HIS A 239 0.06 -1.58 6.54
C HIS A 239 0.07 -2.53 7.76
N SER A 240 -1.00 -2.56 8.56
CA SER A 240 -1.13 -3.50 9.67
C SER A 240 -1.31 -4.92 9.15
N ILE A 241 -0.47 -5.82 9.65
CA ILE A 241 -0.63 -7.26 9.43
C ILE A 241 -1.52 -7.92 10.50
N ILE A 242 -1.92 -7.15 11.52
CA ILE A 242 -2.80 -7.63 12.60
C ILE A 242 -4.21 -7.71 12.06
N ALA A 243 -4.76 -8.90 12.12
CA ALA A 243 -6.06 -9.20 11.54
C ALA A 243 -7.21 -8.63 12.37
N ASP A 244 -8.08 -7.88 11.72
CA ASP A 244 -9.38 -7.48 12.24
C ASP A 244 -10.42 -8.58 12.01
N GLN A 245 -11.51 -8.53 12.75
CA GLN A 245 -12.63 -9.45 12.56
C GLN A 245 -13.57 -9.01 11.43
N ARG A 246 -13.41 -7.79 10.96
CA ARG A 246 -14.22 -7.15 9.93
C ARG A 246 -13.32 -6.58 8.84
N MET A 247 -13.67 -6.87 7.61
CA MET A 247 -13.05 -6.29 6.43
C MET A 247 -13.90 -5.13 5.93
N LEU A 248 -13.25 -4.06 5.47
CA LEU A 248 -13.90 -2.95 4.79
C LEU A 248 -13.35 -2.83 3.38
N LEU A 249 -14.25 -2.75 2.42
CA LEU A 249 -13.94 -2.57 1.01
C LEU A 249 -14.58 -1.28 0.51
N LEU A 250 -13.85 -0.57 -0.33
CA LEU A 250 -14.38 0.53 -1.11
C LEU A 250 -14.71 0.03 -2.51
N ARG A 251 -15.95 0.16 -2.91
CA ARG A 251 -16.39 0.02 -4.29
C ARG A 251 -16.50 1.40 -4.91
N ARG A 252 -15.81 1.61 -6.00
CA ARG A 252 -15.91 2.81 -6.85
C ARG A 252 -16.48 2.39 -8.19
N VAL A 253 -17.55 3.06 -8.59
CA VAL A 253 -18.16 2.89 -9.93
C VAL A 253 -17.95 4.18 -10.70
N ASN A 254 -17.27 4.06 -11.82
CA ASN A 254 -17.05 5.16 -12.73
C ASN A 254 -17.90 4.92 -13.99
N ASP A 255 -19.01 5.62 -14.12
CA ASP A 255 -19.85 5.54 -15.31
C ASP A 255 -19.39 6.60 -16.33
N ALA A 256 -18.49 6.18 -17.22
CA ALA A 256 -18.05 6.98 -18.33
C ALA A 256 -19.15 7.00 -19.40
N GLY A 257 -20.12 7.89 -19.29
CA GLY A 257 -21.08 8.14 -20.35
C GLY A 257 -20.38 8.50 -21.66
N ILE A 258 -20.37 7.58 -22.62
CA ILE A 258 -19.85 7.86 -23.96
C ILE A 258 -21.00 8.43 -24.78
N GLU A 259 -21.00 9.74 -25.06
CA GLU A 259 -21.86 10.34 -26.05
C GLU A 259 -21.14 10.52 -27.40
N ILE A 260 -21.84 10.26 -28.46
CA ILE A 260 -21.34 10.55 -29.82
C ILE A 260 -21.84 11.94 -30.21
N GLU A 261 -20.97 12.93 -30.15
CA GLU A 261 -21.24 14.29 -30.60
C GLU A 261 -20.43 14.54 -31.89
N ASN A 262 -21.14 14.85 -33.00
CA ASN A 262 -20.50 15.14 -34.30
C ASN A 262 -19.57 14.05 -34.83
N ASP A 263 -19.95 12.78 -34.71
CA ASP A 263 -19.14 11.60 -35.07
C ASP A 263 -17.82 11.45 -34.25
N GLN A 264 -17.66 12.21 -33.19
CA GLN A 264 -16.59 12.06 -32.24
C GLN A 264 -17.11 11.50 -30.90
N LYS A 265 -16.39 10.52 -30.33
CA LYS A 265 -16.67 10.04 -28.97
C LYS A 265 -16.27 11.13 -27.98
N VAL A 266 -17.24 11.73 -27.32
CA VAL A 266 -17.02 12.67 -26.21
C VAL A 266 -17.31 11.93 -24.93
N ILE A 267 -16.33 11.88 -24.05
CA ILE A 267 -16.51 11.34 -22.69
C ILE A 267 -17.13 12.47 -21.86
N LYS A 268 -18.38 12.32 -21.45
CA LYS A 268 -18.98 13.25 -20.48
C LYS A 268 -18.48 12.96 -19.08
N SER A 269 -18.47 14.00 -18.24
CA SER A 269 -18.03 13.94 -16.84
C SER A 269 -18.74 12.80 -16.11
N ASN A 270 -17.94 11.95 -15.56
CA ASN A 270 -18.33 10.73 -14.90
C ASN A 270 -19.01 11.04 -13.57
N GLU A 271 -20.20 10.51 -13.38
CA GLU A 271 -20.74 10.38 -12.03
C GLU A 271 -20.01 9.21 -11.37
N VAL A 272 -19.24 9.48 -10.33
CA VAL A 272 -18.52 8.44 -9.59
C VAL A 272 -19.32 8.11 -8.35
N ASP A 273 -19.84 6.90 -8.29
CA ASP A 273 -20.52 6.39 -7.11
C ASP A 273 -19.53 5.61 -6.23
N TYR A 274 -19.59 5.90 -4.93
CA TYR A 274 -18.79 5.19 -3.94
C TYR A 274 -19.69 4.45 -2.97
N GLU A 275 -19.28 3.24 -2.60
CA GLU A 275 -20.00 2.39 -1.67
C GLU A 275 -19.00 1.65 -0.77
N PHE A 276 -19.25 1.62 0.54
CA PHE A 276 -18.50 0.75 1.44
C PHE A 276 -19.21 -0.58 1.59
N ILE A 277 -18.44 -1.64 1.50
CA ILE A 277 -18.88 -3.00 1.76
C ILE A 277 -18.12 -3.52 2.96
N ALA A 278 -18.82 -3.76 4.06
CA ALA A 278 -18.25 -4.34 5.26
C ALA A 278 -18.63 -5.81 5.38
N TYR A 279 -17.65 -6.67 5.60
CA TYR A 279 -17.85 -8.10 5.78
C TYR A 279 -17.28 -8.56 7.12
N ASP A 280 -18.12 -9.17 7.95
CA ASP A 280 -17.73 -9.73 9.25
C ASP A 280 -17.41 -11.22 9.09
N PHE A 281 -16.17 -11.61 9.38
CA PHE A 281 -15.69 -12.99 9.20
C PHE A 281 -16.30 -13.99 10.18
N ARG A 282 -16.82 -13.53 11.32
CA ARG A 282 -17.44 -14.39 12.34
C ARG A 282 -18.88 -14.72 11.99
N THR A 283 -19.65 -13.69 11.67
CA THR A 283 -21.07 -13.81 11.36
C THR A 283 -21.34 -14.12 9.90
N LYS A 284 -20.38 -13.88 9.03
CA LYS A 284 -20.50 -13.87 7.55
C LYS A 284 -21.54 -12.86 7.06
N GLY A 285 -21.78 -11.83 7.88
CA GLY A 285 -22.69 -10.75 7.55
C GLY A 285 -22.02 -9.78 6.55
N LEU A 286 -22.79 -9.37 5.53
CA LEU A 286 -22.42 -8.34 4.59
C LEU A 286 -23.31 -7.12 4.84
N GLU A 287 -22.69 -5.98 5.01
CA GLU A 287 -23.38 -4.69 5.16
C GLU A 287 -22.84 -3.72 4.11
N THR A 288 -23.72 -2.93 3.54
CA THR A 288 -23.39 -1.97 2.51
C THR A 288 -23.77 -0.57 2.96
N TYR A 289 -22.85 0.37 2.81
CA TYR A 289 -23.06 1.76 3.21
C TYR A 289 -22.80 2.67 2.01
N LYS A 290 -23.80 3.48 1.65
CA LYS A 290 -23.64 4.49 0.63
C LYS A 290 -22.85 5.67 1.17
N ILE A 291 -21.84 6.08 0.43
CA ILE A 291 -21.09 7.28 0.78
C ILE A 291 -21.93 8.52 0.43
N PRO A 292 -21.91 9.57 1.26
CA PRO A 292 -22.53 10.83 0.92
C PRO A 292 -22.03 11.36 -0.43
N ARG A 293 -22.93 11.95 -1.23
CA ARG A 293 -22.66 12.44 -2.61
C ARG A 293 -21.58 13.53 -2.70
N ASP A 294 -21.15 14.07 -1.56
CA ASP A 294 -20.20 15.18 -1.50
C ASP A 294 -18.72 14.74 -1.59
N VAL A 295 -18.47 13.44 -1.71
CA VAL A 295 -17.08 12.93 -1.88
C VAL A 295 -16.62 13.23 -3.30
N LYS A 296 -15.54 14.02 -3.39
CA LYS A 296 -14.95 14.42 -4.66
C LYS A 296 -14.13 13.30 -5.27
N ASP A 297 -14.06 13.28 -6.60
CA ASP A 297 -13.14 12.38 -7.30
C ASP A 297 -11.69 12.68 -6.87
N GLY A 298 -10.92 11.62 -6.58
CA GLY A 298 -9.56 11.74 -6.04
C GLY A 298 -9.46 11.79 -4.52
N ALA A 299 -10.59 11.76 -3.78
CA ALA A 299 -10.55 11.64 -2.32
C ALA A 299 -9.78 10.39 -1.88
N GLN A 300 -8.88 10.55 -0.92
CA GLN A 300 -8.24 9.43 -0.24
C GLN A 300 -9.14 8.95 0.90
N ILE A 301 -9.28 7.64 1.01
CA ILE A 301 -10.13 7.01 2.02
C ILE A 301 -9.29 6.06 2.85
N ILE A 302 -9.32 6.24 4.17
CA ILE A 302 -8.51 5.49 5.12
C ILE A 302 -9.42 5.03 6.26
N SER A 303 -9.29 3.78 6.70
CA SER A 303 -9.98 3.31 7.91
C SER A 303 -9.12 3.47 9.15
N TYR A 304 -9.78 3.65 10.29
CA TYR A 304 -9.17 3.76 11.60
C TYR A 304 -9.69 2.66 12.53
N GLU A 305 -8.79 2.12 13.36
CA GLU A 305 -9.02 1.06 14.36
C GLU A 305 -9.74 -0.20 13.80
N ASP A 306 -10.93 -0.49 14.30
CA ASP A 306 -11.70 -1.71 14.02
C ASP A 306 -12.53 -1.64 12.73
N ASN A 307 -12.19 -0.73 11.81
CA ASN A 307 -12.95 -0.42 10.60
C ASN A 307 -14.38 0.08 10.88
N SER A 308 -14.60 0.73 12.03
CA SER A 308 -15.85 1.42 12.36
C SER A 308 -15.86 2.87 11.87
N ASP A 309 -14.70 3.51 11.88
CA ASP A 309 -14.53 4.89 11.51
C ASP A 309 -13.69 4.98 10.21
N VAL A 310 -14.17 5.79 9.29
CA VAL A 310 -13.55 6.03 7.98
C VAL A 310 -13.25 7.51 7.86
N TYR A 311 -12.03 7.82 7.46
CA TYR A 311 -11.61 9.18 7.17
C TYR A 311 -11.51 9.39 5.67
N MET A 312 -12.21 10.39 5.18
CA MET A 312 -12.14 10.84 3.80
C MET A 312 -11.36 12.14 3.74
N ILE A 313 -10.33 12.18 2.91
CA ILE A 313 -9.48 13.35 2.74
C ILE A 313 -9.63 13.83 1.31
N GLN A 314 -10.09 15.05 1.13
CA GLN A 314 -10.37 15.61 -0.19
C GLN A 314 -9.95 17.08 -0.29
N GLU A 315 -9.67 17.52 -1.52
CA GLU A 315 -9.38 18.92 -1.79
C GLU A 315 -10.67 19.75 -1.85
N ASN A 316 -10.66 20.89 -1.16
CA ASN A 316 -11.72 21.90 -1.23
C ASN A 316 -11.14 23.30 -1.38
N GLY A 317 -10.92 23.74 -2.63
CA GLY A 317 -10.28 25.01 -2.94
C GLY A 317 -8.80 25.02 -2.50
N ASP A 318 -8.48 25.89 -1.53
CA ASP A 318 -7.13 26.03 -0.98
C ASP A 318 -6.98 25.28 0.37
N GLU A 319 -7.83 24.30 0.63
CA GLU A 319 -7.84 23.53 1.86
C GLU A 319 -8.00 22.04 1.56
N LEU A 320 -7.42 21.18 2.42
CA LEU A 320 -7.80 19.77 2.52
C LEU A 320 -8.85 19.64 3.61
N GLU A 321 -9.95 19.00 3.28
CA GLU A 321 -10.98 18.60 4.22
C GLU A 321 -10.75 17.15 4.65
N ILE A 322 -10.72 16.92 5.95
CA ILE A 322 -10.66 15.61 6.57
C ILE A 322 -12.03 15.37 7.23
N ILE A 323 -12.79 14.45 6.65
CA ILE A 323 -14.14 14.13 7.09
C ILE A 323 -14.11 12.78 7.78
N GLU A 324 -14.47 12.75 9.06
CA GLU A 324 -14.69 11.50 9.79
C GLU A 324 -16.13 11.03 9.51
N TRP A 325 -16.25 9.78 9.16
CA TRP A 325 -17.53 9.14 8.94
C TRP A 325 -17.63 7.82 9.72
N LYS A 326 -18.62 7.74 10.62
CA LYS A 326 -18.91 6.52 11.38
C LYS A 326 -19.83 5.63 10.57
N LEU A 327 -19.35 4.44 10.22
CA LEU A 327 -20.13 3.48 9.44
C LEU A 327 -21.41 3.10 10.18
N GLY A 328 -22.55 3.22 9.48
CA GLY A 328 -23.88 2.96 10.05
C GLY A 328 -24.48 4.11 10.86
N SER A 329 -23.86 5.27 10.87
CA SER A 329 -24.41 6.51 11.42
C SER A 329 -24.64 7.52 10.30
N ASP A 330 -25.74 8.27 10.38
CA ASP A 330 -25.97 9.43 9.52
C ASP A 330 -25.25 10.68 10.05
N GLU A 331 -24.56 10.56 11.19
CA GLU A 331 -23.82 11.65 11.79
C GLU A 331 -22.45 11.83 11.12
N GLN A 332 -22.26 13.01 10.52
CA GLN A 332 -20.95 13.47 10.07
C GLN A 332 -20.40 14.41 11.13
N THR A 333 -19.11 14.24 11.45
CA THR A 333 -18.38 15.22 12.27
C THR A 333 -18.10 16.49 11.43
N GLU A 334 -17.91 17.62 12.08
CA GLU A 334 -17.42 18.81 11.40
C GLU A 334 -16.05 18.50 10.78
N PRO A 335 -15.85 18.82 9.48
CA PRO A 335 -14.57 18.57 8.81
C PRO A 335 -13.40 19.28 9.51
N ILE A 336 -12.29 18.58 9.66
CA ILE A 336 -11.02 19.19 10.01
C ILE A 336 -10.43 19.78 8.72
N THR A 337 -10.15 21.07 8.72
CA THR A 337 -9.57 21.75 7.56
C THR A 337 -8.07 21.96 7.73
N VAL A 338 -7.30 21.59 6.71
CA VAL A 338 -5.87 21.84 6.61
C VAL A 338 -5.66 22.90 5.54
N PRO A 339 -5.21 24.11 5.88
CA PRO A 339 -4.93 25.11 4.87
C PRO A 339 -3.77 24.65 3.97
N ILE A 340 -3.95 24.77 2.68
CA ILE A 340 -2.93 24.45 1.68
C ILE A 340 -2.49 25.79 1.07
N ASN A 341 -1.24 26.14 1.30
CA ASN A 341 -0.73 27.44 0.82
C ASN A 341 -0.68 27.54 -0.72
N ARG A 342 -0.78 26.42 -1.40
CA ARG A 342 -0.83 26.30 -2.88
C ARG A 342 -1.65 25.07 -3.26
N LYS A 343 -2.09 25.02 -4.51
CA LYS A 343 -2.76 23.82 -5.03
C LYS A 343 -1.81 22.63 -4.93
N PRO A 344 -2.10 21.61 -4.12
CA PRO A 344 -1.20 20.48 -3.94
C PRO A 344 -1.15 19.66 -5.23
N ASN A 345 0.05 19.23 -5.59
CA ASN A 345 0.18 18.23 -6.66
C ASN A 345 -0.24 16.85 -6.18
N MET A 346 0.08 16.56 -4.93
CA MET A 346 -0.20 15.29 -4.29
C MET A 346 -0.21 15.47 -2.78
N TYR A 347 -1.01 14.68 -2.10
CA TYR A 347 -0.92 14.52 -0.65
C TYR A 347 -0.82 13.04 -0.31
N THR A 348 -0.10 12.75 0.77
CA THR A 348 0.11 11.40 1.30
C THR A 348 -0.32 11.37 2.74
N THR A 349 -1.08 10.36 3.11
CA THR A 349 -1.65 10.25 4.44
C THR A 349 -1.27 8.93 5.10
N SER A 350 -1.21 8.93 6.42
CA SER A 350 -0.91 7.75 7.21
C SER A 350 -1.52 7.86 8.60
N PHE A 351 -2.13 6.77 9.08
CA PHE A 351 -2.50 6.63 10.48
C PHE A 351 -1.43 5.83 11.21
N ILE A 352 -0.84 6.42 12.24
CA ILE A 352 0.10 5.73 13.12
C ILE A 352 -0.40 5.90 14.55
N LYS A 353 -0.90 4.83 15.14
CA LYS A 353 -1.62 4.85 16.42
C LYS A 353 -2.82 5.81 16.37
N GLU A 354 -2.90 6.76 17.28
CA GLU A 354 -3.99 7.75 17.39
C GLU A 354 -3.72 9.04 16.58
N HIS A 355 -2.74 9.02 15.67
CA HIS A 355 -2.32 10.22 14.93
C HIS A 355 -2.53 10.03 13.43
N LEU A 356 -3.15 11.03 12.82
CA LEU A 356 -3.24 11.19 11.37
C LEU A 356 -2.11 12.11 10.90
N TYR A 357 -1.26 11.59 10.03
CA TYR A 357 -0.20 12.33 9.37
C TYR A 357 -0.66 12.67 7.96
N VAL A 358 -0.53 13.92 7.58
CA VAL A 358 -0.86 14.40 6.24
C VAL A 358 0.34 15.16 5.72
N TYR A 359 0.97 14.63 4.68
CA TYR A 359 2.01 15.34 3.94
C TYR A 359 1.42 15.91 2.66
N VAL A 360 1.60 17.19 2.46
CA VAL A 360 1.16 17.93 1.29
C VAL A 360 2.40 18.29 0.47
N SER A 361 2.50 17.75 -0.73
CA SER A 361 3.60 18.07 -1.66
C SER A 361 3.33 19.39 -2.34
N GLU A 362 4.34 20.25 -2.41
CA GLU A 362 4.29 21.47 -3.22
C GLU A 362 4.91 21.26 -4.60
N GLU A 363 4.33 21.87 -5.64
CA GLU A 363 5.06 22.08 -6.89
C GLU A 363 6.17 23.10 -6.64
N SER A 364 7.37 22.62 -6.37
CA SER A 364 8.40 23.56 -5.98
C SER A 364 9.65 23.52 -6.86
N TYR A 365 9.86 24.62 -7.55
CA TYR A 365 11.19 25.05 -7.97
C TYR A 365 11.83 25.85 -6.82
N GLY A 366 12.02 25.23 -5.66
CA GLY A 366 12.49 25.92 -4.47
C GLY A 366 13.21 25.02 -3.50
N LYS A 367 13.34 25.48 -2.27
CA LYS A 367 13.86 24.64 -1.18
C LYS A 367 12.78 23.91 -0.41
N ASN A 368 11.60 24.53 -0.27
CA ASN A 368 10.45 23.85 0.35
C ASN A 368 9.83 22.88 -0.63
N ILE A 369 9.74 21.61 -0.26
CA ILE A 369 9.19 20.54 -1.10
C ILE A 369 7.83 20.05 -0.61
N GLY A 370 7.39 20.50 0.57
CA GLY A 370 6.08 20.18 1.11
C GLY A 370 5.97 20.37 2.61
N GLU A 371 4.78 20.16 3.11
CA GLU A 371 4.37 20.40 4.48
C GLU A 371 3.87 19.13 5.14
N LEU A 372 4.25 18.88 6.39
CA LEU A 372 3.77 17.78 7.21
C LEU A 372 2.89 18.30 8.32
N HIS A 373 1.65 17.84 8.37
CA HIS A 373 0.67 18.12 9.39
C HIS A 373 0.36 16.85 10.19
N VAL A 374 0.24 16.97 11.51
CA VAL A 374 -0.11 15.86 12.39
C VAL A 374 -1.28 16.24 13.27
N PHE A 375 -2.32 15.41 13.27
CA PHE A 375 -3.53 15.57 14.05
C PHE A 375 -3.66 14.42 15.06
N TYR A 376 -4.06 14.75 16.27
CA TYR A 376 -4.49 13.76 17.25
C TYR A 376 -5.96 13.44 16.99
N VAL A 377 -6.21 12.26 16.45
CA VAL A 377 -7.52 11.86 15.92
C VAL A 377 -8.66 11.94 16.93
N PRO A 378 -8.52 11.47 18.21
CA PRO A 378 -9.62 11.49 19.16
C PRO A 378 -10.20 12.88 19.46
N THR A 379 -9.42 13.95 19.24
CA THR A 379 -9.88 15.33 19.51
C THR A 379 -9.90 16.20 18.26
N GLY A 380 -9.34 15.74 17.15
CA GLY A 380 -9.13 16.56 15.95
C GLY A 380 -8.07 17.65 16.13
N GLU A 381 -7.31 17.62 17.24
CA GLU A 381 -6.34 18.65 17.56
C GLU A 381 -5.12 18.59 16.62
N TRP A 382 -4.76 19.72 16.04
CA TRP A 382 -3.55 19.88 15.24
C TRP A 382 -2.34 20.04 16.17
N ILE A 383 -1.54 18.97 16.32
CA ILE A 383 -0.45 18.89 17.29
C ILE A 383 0.93 19.21 16.74
N TYR A 384 1.11 19.11 15.42
CA TYR A 384 2.38 19.38 14.77
C TYR A 384 2.21 19.92 13.36
N TYR A 385 3.08 20.88 13.00
CA TYR A 385 3.28 21.38 11.64
C TYR A 385 4.76 21.61 11.37
N GLY A 386 5.23 21.15 10.22
CA GLY A 386 6.60 21.35 9.79
C GLY A 386 6.75 21.30 8.28
N GLU A 387 7.85 21.86 7.79
CA GLU A 387 8.18 21.90 6.37
C GLU A 387 9.32 20.94 6.06
N VAL A 388 9.25 20.25 4.92
CA VAL A 388 10.38 19.48 4.40
C VAL A 388 11.16 20.35 3.45
N ILE A 389 12.41 20.62 3.82
CA ILE A 389 13.26 21.59 3.15
C ILE A 389 14.50 20.91 2.55
N ALA A 390 14.79 21.17 1.28
CA ALA A 390 16.02 20.76 0.62
C ALA A 390 17.19 21.69 1.01
N ASP A 391 18.40 21.16 1.12
CA ASP A 391 19.63 21.91 1.38
C ASP A 391 19.99 22.90 0.25
N ARG A 392 19.52 22.61 -0.97
CA ARG A 392 19.62 23.47 -2.15
C ARG A 392 18.27 23.66 -2.84
N SER A 393 18.13 24.69 -3.63
CA SER A 393 16.97 24.85 -4.50
C SER A 393 16.96 23.77 -5.58
N LEU A 394 15.79 23.17 -5.81
CA LEU A 394 15.59 22.24 -6.91
C LEU A 394 15.53 23.02 -8.24
N SER A 395 16.13 22.47 -9.28
CA SER A 395 16.16 23.04 -10.61
C SER A 395 14.97 22.56 -11.45
N ASN A 396 14.75 23.21 -12.59
CA ASN A 396 13.72 22.78 -13.53
C ASN A 396 14.02 21.35 -14.03
N GLY A 397 13.05 20.45 -13.85
CA GLY A 397 13.18 19.02 -14.17
C GLY A 397 13.62 18.14 -12.99
N GLU A 398 13.81 18.74 -11.81
CA GLU A 398 13.90 17.99 -10.55
C GLU A 398 12.57 18.05 -9.82
N ASN A 399 12.12 16.92 -9.29
CA ASN A 399 10.88 16.78 -8.55
C ASN A 399 11.09 15.88 -7.33
N VAL A 400 10.26 16.06 -6.30
CA VAL A 400 10.27 15.23 -5.09
C VAL A 400 8.85 14.84 -4.77
N ILE A 401 8.63 13.53 -4.61
CA ILE A 401 7.33 12.96 -4.31
C ILE A 401 7.47 12.10 -3.05
N ILE A 402 6.78 12.47 -1.99
CA ILE A 402 6.64 11.60 -0.80
C ILE A 402 5.38 10.76 -1.00
N HIS A 403 5.55 9.45 -1.05
CA HIS A 403 4.46 8.52 -1.32
C HIS A 403 4.13 7.60 -0.13
N LYS A 404 4.93 7.67 0.97
CA LYS A 404 4.66 6.86 2.16
C LYS A 404 5.16 7.57 3.42
N ILE A 405 4.37 7.45 4.49
CA ILE A 405 4.66 7.90 5.86
C ILE A 405 4.57 6.69 6.78
N GLU A 406 5.60 6.45 7.60
CA GLU A 406 5.65 5.30 8.51
C GLU A 406 6.30 5.65 9.86
#